data_e68092a921de78eb148e19a6399e53b1
#
_entry.id   e68092a921de78eb148e19a6399e53b1
#
_cell.length_a   1.000
_cell.length_b   1.000
_cell.length_c   1.000
_cell.angle_alpha   90.00
_cell.angle_beta   90.00
_cell.angle_gamma   90.00
#
_symmetry.space_group_name_H-M   'P 1'
#
loop_
_entity.id
_entity.type
_entity.pdbx_description
1 polymer ?
#
loop_
_entity_poly.entity_id
_entity_poly.type
_entity_poly.pdbx_seq_one_letter_code
_entity_poly.pdbx_strand_id
1 'polypeptide(L)'
;MKSVFATILIIISFQIVFAQNFSEVDARVLQYPSRYNNPEQLAFQITKDFTKDVDRARALYTWLTHNIHYDLQSYYNGQTSVGFSYNSKEDFDQKLRAINNHIVKKTLISKKAVCEGYAQTFKKVSELMGMPCKLIGGFSKGDVSDIGNIPKQENHAWNAVKINNKWYLVDATWGAGYANGSRWIQHFNDFYFFTDPDKFALTHLPSETEWLFSNKTITKKQFYETPIYEKAFFTNNLKLLSPLQGELVIKPNNVIEFVMAKIPNNVKLYYAFKGNKYSKRLLPSCNNEKCYFKIPFKGSKNTELLIFANEQTSLQYKITLKN
;
A
#
# COMPACT_ATOMS: atom_id res chain seq x y z
N MET A 1 19.62 62.77 5.39
CA MET A 1 19.32 61.47 4.81
C MET A 1 19.12 60.48 5.96
N LYS A 2 17.88 60.15 6.29
CA LYS A 2 17.55 59.14 7.35
C LYS A 2 17.30 57.79 6.67
N SER A 3 18.18 56.84 6.92
CA SER A 3 18.07 55.45 6.45
C SER A 3 17.06 54.71 7.31
N VAL A 4 15.97 54.24 6.71
CA VAL A 4 14.98 53.39 7.34
C VAL A 4 15.38 51.91 7.08
N PHE A 5 15.87 51.23 8.11
CA PHE A 5 16.06 49.78 8.05
C PHE A 5 14.70 49.08 8.27
N ALA A 6 14.16 48.46 7.23
CA ALA A 6 12.99 47.60 7.32
C ALA A 6 13.45 46.22 7.79
N THR A 7 13.13 45.87 9.03
CA THR A 7 13.35 44.52 9.58
C THR A 7 12.26 43.60 9.06
N ILE A 8 12.61 42.69 8.13
CA ILE A 8 11.71 41.62 7.66
C ILE A 8 11.68 40.52 8.72
N LEU A 9 10.57 40.44 9.43
CA LEU A 9 10.30 39.35 10.38
C LEU A 9 9.87 38.09 9.61
N ILE A 10 10.77 37.13 9.40
CA ILE A 10 10.44 35.84 8.82
C ILE A 10 9.75 35.00 9.90
N ILE A 11 8.41 34.90 9.84
CA ILE A 11 7.64 34.01 10.68
C ILE A 11 7.81 32.59 10.09
N ILE A 12 8.75 31.80 10.65
CA ILE A 12 8.85 30.38 10.38
C ILE A 12 7.70 29.69 11.14
N SER A 13 6.60 29.42 10.44
CA SER A 13 5.53 28.57 10.97
C SER A 13 6.06 27.14 11.08
N PHE A 14 6.47 26.74 12.26
CA PHE A 14 6.68 25.32 12.59
C PHE A 14 5.34 24.62 12.48
N GLN A 15 5.08 23.95 11.38
CA GLN A 15 3.98 22.99 11.26
C GLN A 15 4.37 21.77 12.08
N ILE A 16 3.89 21.71 13.33
CA ILE A 16 3.95 20.48 14.14
C ILE A 16 3.01 19.50 13.45
N VAL A 17 3.56 18.58 12.68
CA VAL A 17 2.82 17.43 12.14
C VAL A 17 2.54 16.50 13.34
N PHE A 18 1.43 16.74 14.02
CA PHE A 18 0.89 15.73 14.92
C PHE A 18 0.51 14.51 14.07
N ALA A 19 1.15 13.38 14.32
CA ALA A 19 0.63 12.11 13.82
C ALA A 19 -0.81 11.99 14.36
N GLN A 20 -1.79 12.07 13.46
CA GLN A 20 -3.20 12.04 13.86
C GLN A 20 -3.49 10.67 14.46
N ASN A 21 -3.91 10.66 15.72
CA ASN A 21 -4.30 9.43 16.41
C ASN A 21 -5.77 9.12 16.06
N PHE A 22 -5.99 8.03 15.35
CA PHE A 22 -7.32 7.58 14.95
C PHE A 22 -7.94 6.55 15.88
N SER A 23 -7.35 6.28 17.04
CA SER A 23 -7.81 5.23 17.96
C SER A 23 -9.28 5.37 18.38
N GLU A 24 -9.76 6.60 18.58
CA GLU A 24 -11.16 6.86 18.94
C GLU A 24 -12.10 6.59 17.76
N VAL A 25 -11.69 6.98 16.54
CA VAL A 25 -12.45 6.70 15.33
C VAL A 25 -12.55 5.20 15.12
N ASP A 26 -11.42 4.50 15.18
CA ASP A 26 -11.35 3.06 15.01
C ASP A 26 -12.19 2.33 16.06
N ALA A 27 -12.07 2.68 17.35
CA ALA A 27 -12.86 2.11 18.43
C ALA A 27 -14.36 2.30 18.24
N ARG A 28 -14.79 3.47 17.75
CA ARG A 28 -16.20 3.74 17.47
C ARG A 28 -16.70 2.90 16.30
N VAL A 29 -15.93 2.79 15.22
CA VAL A 29 -16.28 2.02 14.02
C VAL A 29 -16.38 0.52 14.29
N LEU A 30 -15.56 -0.02 15.19
CA LEU A 30 -15.63 -1.42 15.60
C LEU A 30 -16.96 -1.80 16.31
N GLN A 31 -17.75 -0.79 16.72
CA GLN A 31 -19.10 -0.99 17.27
C GLN A 31 -20.20 -0.97 16.16
N TYR A 32 -19.85 -0.69 14.92
CA TYR A 32 -20.81 -0.64 13.83
C TYR A 32 -21.31 -2.03 13.43
N PRO A 33 -22.51 -2.12 12.82
CA PRO A 33 -22.94 -3.35 12.19
C PRO A 33 -21.89 -3.84 11.18
N SER A 34 -21.62 -5.13 11.20
CA SER A 34 -20.67 -5.74 10.28
C SER A 34 -21.21 -5.88 8.85
N ARG A 35 -22.46 -5.44 8.59
CA ARG A 35 -23.14 -5.49 7.29
C ARG A 35 -24.08 -4.29 7.14
N TYR A 36 -24.07 -3.74 5.93
CA TYR A 36 -25.06 -2.76 5.46
C TYR A 36 -25.66 -3.25 4.14
N ASN A 37 -26.95 -2.95 3.90
CA ASN A 37 -27.63 -3.38 2.69
C ASN A 37 -27.33 -2.50 1.48
N ASN A 38 -26.91 -1.26 1.73
CA ASN A 38 -26.54 -0.28 0.70
C ASN A 38 -25.50 0.72 1.23
N PRO A 39 -24.81 1.43 0.34
CA PRO A 39 -23.75 2.38 0.74
C PRO A 39 -24.30 3.61 1.47
N GLU A 40 -25.57 4.00 1.25
CA GLU A 40 -26.22 5.13 1.89
C GLU A 40 -26.34 4.94 3.41
N GLN A 41 -26.65 3.72 3.85
CA GLN A 41 -26.73 3.40 5.29
C GLN A 41 -25.37 3.51 5.97
N LEU A 42 -24.29 3.04 5.34
CA LEU A 42 -22.94 3.17 5.87
C LEU A 42 -22.50 4.64 5.91
N ALA A 43 -22.74 5.38 4.82
CA ALA A 43 -22.44 6.81 4.75
C ALA A 43 -23.19 7.61 5.83
N PHE A 44 -24.48 7.32 6.02
CA PHE A 44 -25.31 7.94 7.06
C PHE A 44 -24.76 7.67 8.47
N GLN A 45 -24.42 6.41 8.77
CA GLN A 45 -23.84 6.05 10.07
C GLN A 45 -22.54 6.80 10.35
N ILE A 46 -21.64 6.86 9.36
CA ILE A 46 -20.36 7.55 9.49
C ILE A 46 -20.57 9.07 9.67
N THR A 47 -21.45 9.69 8.87
CA THR A 47 -21.68 11.14 8.95
C THR A 47 -22.40 11.55 10.23
N LYS A 48 -23.21 10.67 10.82
CA LYS A 48 -23.84 10.87 12.12
C LYS A 48 -22.80 10.94 13.24
N ASP A 49 -21.76 10.10 13.19
CA ASP A 49 -20.77 9.98 14.27
C ASP A 49 -19.58 10.93 14.09
N PHE A 50 -19.24 11.31 12.84
CA PHE A 50 -18.07 12.12 12.55
C PHE A 50 -18.39 13.34 11.69
N THR A 51 -17.88 14.50 12.08
CA THR A 51 -18.07 15.78 11.36
C THR A 51 -16.89 16.13 10.45
N LYS A 52 -15.66 15.70 10.80
CA LYS A 52 -14.46 15.98 10.03
C LYS A 52 -14.29 14.96 8.91
N ASP A 53 -13.96 15.41 7.70
CA ASP A 53 -13.79 14.54 6.54
C ASP A 53 -12.67 13.52 6.73
N VAL A 54 -11.58 13.88 7.41
CA VAL A 54 -10.49 12.96 7.72
C VAL A 54 -10.94 11.80 8.60
N ASP A 55 -11.79 12.08 9.61
CA ASP A 55 -12.33 11.04 10.50
C ASP A 55 -13.37 10.18 9.76
N ARG A 56 -14.16 10.77 8.86
CA ARG A 56 -15.09 10.05 7.97
C ARG A 56 -14.35 9.10 7.03
N ALA A 57 -13.27 9.57 6.40
CA ALA A 57 -12.43 8.72 5.55
C ALA A 57 -11.80 7.58 6.33
N ARG A 58 -11.29 7.85 7.56
CA ARG A 58 -10.76 6.82 8.45
C ARG A 58 -11.82 5.82 8.86
N ALA A 59 -12.99 6.29 9.25
CA ALA A 59 -14.11 5.43 9.64
C ALA A 59 -14.48 4.45 8.51
N LEU A 60 -14.58 4.95 7.28
CA LEU A 60 -14.85 4.12 6.11
C LEU A 60 -13.74 3.10 5.86
N TYR A 61 -12.47 3.52 5.92
CA TYR A 61 -11.32 2.64 5.79
C TYR A 61 -11.35 1.52 6.83
N THR A 62 -11.52 1.87 8.10
CA THR A 62 -11.56 0.93 9.21
C THR A 62 -12.73 -0.06 9.06
N TRP A 63 -13.91 0.43 8.67
CA TRP A 63 -15.05 -0.45 8.46
C TRP A 63 -14.82 -1.45 7.32
N LEU A 64 -14.32 -1.00 6.16
CA LEU A 64 -14.04 -1.87 5.01
C LEU A 64 -12.98 -2.92 5.36
N THR A 65 -11.88 -2.51 5.98
CA THR A 65 -10.76 -3.38 6.30
C THR A 65 -11.08 -4.46 7.34
N HIS A 66 -12.06 -4.21 8.22
CA HIS A 66 -12.47 -5.21 9.23
C HIS A 66 -13.63 -6.10 8.78
N ASN A 67 -14.48 -5.63 7.85
CA ASN A 67 -15.73 -6.31 7.53
C ASN A 67 -15.78 -6.94 6.15
N ILE A 68 -14.90 -6.55 5.22
CA ILE A 68 -14.81 -7.15 3.89
C ILE A 68 -13.61 -8.07 3.82
N HIS A 69 -13.82 -9.31 3.35
CA HIS A 69 -12.76 -10.30 3.13
C HIS A 69 -12.36 -10.32 1.66
N TYR A 70 -11.09 -10.54 1.38
CA TYR A 70 -10.64 -10.66 -0.01
C TYR A 70 -11.11 -11.98 -0.61
N ASP A 71 -11.69 -11.90 -1.81
CA ASP A 71 -12.20 -13.05 -2.55
C ASP A 71 -11.09 -13.68 -3.40
N LEU A 72 -10.23 -14.49 -2.75
CA LEU A 72 -9.14 -15.20 -3.41
C LEU A 72 -9.64 -16.14 -4.51
N GLN A 73 -10.83 -16.73 -4.36
CA GLN A 73 -11.39 -17.62 -5.36
C GLN A 73 -11.70 -16.85 -6.66
N SER A 74 -12.37 -15.70 -6.54
CA SER A 74 -12.61 -14.84 -7.71
C SER A 74 -11.31 -14.31 -8.30
N TYR A 75 -10.32 -13.99 -7.48
CA TYR A 75 -9.00 -13.52 -7.94
C TYR A 75 -8.28 -14.59 -8.78
N TYR A 76 -8.17 -15.82 -8.30
CA TYR A 76 -7.46 -16.90 -9.00
C TYR A 76 -8.22 -17.47 -10.20
N ASN A 77 -9.55 -17.43 -10.18
CA ASN A 77 -10.37 -17.88 -11.32
C ASN A 77 -10.39 -16.87 -12.49
N GLY A 78 -9.73 -15.73 -12.33
CA GLY A 78 -9.73 -14.62 -13.28
C GLY A 78 -11.03 -13.84 -13.19
N GLN A 79 -10.93 -12.53 -13.06
CA GLN A 79 -12.10 -11.66 -13.20
C GLN A 79 -12.45 -11.63 -14.68
N THR A 80 -13.63 -12.13 -15.02
CA THR A 80 -14.20 -11.83 -16.33
C THR A 80 -14.56 -10.35 -16.35
N SER A 81 -13.78 -9.57 -17.10
CA SER A 81 -14.21 -8.21 -17.45
C SER A 81 -15.59 -8.29 -18.10
N VAL A 82 -16.56 -7.66 -17.49
CA VAL A 82 -17.91 -7.58 -18.07
C VAL A 82 -17.84 -6.59 -19.23
N GLY A 83 -17.58 -7.12 -20.41
CA GLY A 83 -17.72 -6.33 -21.63
C GLY A 83 -19.21 -6.05 -21.88
N PHE A 84 -19.55 -4.83 -22.23
CA PHE A 84 -20.90 -4.45 -22.66
C PHE A 84 -20.86 -3.57 -23.90
N SER A 85 -21.89 -3.71 -24.76
CA SER A 85 -22.08 -2.83 -25.90
C SER A 85 -22.78 -1.53 -25.49
N TYR A 86 -22.49 -0.44 -26.19
CA TYR A 86 -23.12 0.86 -25.93
C TYR A 86 -23.33 1.60 -27.25
N ASN A 87 -24.37 2.42 -27.31
CA ASN A 87 -24.78 3.16 -28.48
C ASN A 87 -24.39 4.64 -28.48
N SER A 88 -24.12 5.18 -27.27
CA SER A 88 -23.67 6.57 -27.07
C SER A 88 -22.81 6.65 -25.82
N LYS A 89 -22.17 7.82 -25.62
CA LYS A 89 -21.43 8.09 -24.39
C LYS A 89 -22.33 8.07 -23.14
N GLU A 90 -23.53 8.58 -23.25
CA GLU A 90 -24.54 8.60 -22.18
C GLU A 90 -24.94 7.17 -21.77
N ASP A 91 -25.18 6.30 -22.78
CA ASP A 91 -25.48 4.87 -22.58
C ASP A 91 -24.31 4.15 -21.92
N PHE A 92 -23.08 4.42 -22.38
CA PHE A 92 -21.87 3.91 -21.75
C PHE A 92 -21.79 4.32 -20.27
N ASP A 93 -21.93 5.60 -19.96
CA ASP A 93 -21.81 6.13 -18.63
C ASP A 93 -22.93 5.58 -17.71
N GLN A 94 -24.14 5.39 -18.25
CA GLN A 94 -25.26 4.80 -17.50
C GLN A 94 -24.99 3.33 -17.16
N LYS A 95 -24.55 2.53 -18.13
CA LYS A 95 -24.23 1.11 -17.94
C LYS A 95 -23.05 0.94 -16.96
N LEU A 96 -22.01 1.76 -17.11
CA LEU A 96 -20.87 1.75 -16.19
C LEU A 96 -21.30 2.08 -14.76
N ARG A 97 -22.16 3.10 -14.56
CA ARG A 97 -22.71 3.41 -13.23
C ARG A 97 -23.51 2.25 -12.65
N ALA A 98 -24.31 1.57 -13.48
CA ALA A 98 -25.11 0.42 -13.05
C ALA A 98 -24.20 -0.74 -12.60
N ILE A 99 -23.15 -1.05 -13.36
CA ILE A 99 -22.16 -2.07 -13.02
C ILE A 99 -21.47 -1.71 -11.70
N ASN A 100 -20.98 -0.49 -11.57
CA ASN A 100 -20.28 -0.05 -10.35
C ASN A 100 -21.20 -0.10 -9.11
N ASN A 101 -22.45 0.32 -9.24
CA ASN A 101 -23.44 0.20 -8.17
C ASN A 101 -23.72 -1.26 -7.80
N HIS A 102 -23.76 -2.17 -8.79
CA HIS A 102 -23.89 -3.60 -8.53
C HIS A 102 -22.69 -4.17 -7.77
N ILE A 103 -21.47 -3.80 -8.16
CA ILE A 103 -20.22 -4.21 -7.45
C ILE A 103 -20.28 -3.75 -6.00
N VAL A 104 -20.62 -2.48 -5.73
CA VAL A 104 -20.74 -1.94 -4.38
C VAL A 104 -21.77 -2.70 -3.56
N LYS A 105 -22.99 -2.89 -4.10
CA LYS A 105 -24.06 -3.63 -3.43
C LYS A 105 -23.65 -5.07 -3.11
N LYS A 106 -23.04 -5.77 -4.10
CA LYS A 106 -22.52 -7.13 -3.94
C LYS A 106 -21.47 -7.18 -2.82
N THR A 107 -20.51 -6.25 -2.81
CA THR A 107 -19.46 -6.17 -1.78
C THR A 107 -20.03 -6.05 -0.38
N LEU A 108 -20.97 -5.13 -0.17
CA LEU A 108 -21.58 -4.89 1.15
C LEU A 108 -22.41 -6.09 1.63
N ILE A 109 -23.17 -6.73 0.74
CA ILE A 109 -24.04 -7.86 1.09
C ILE A 109 -23.24 -9.13 1.31
N SER A 110 -22.32 -9.48 0.40
CA SER A 110 -21.54 -10.71 0.46
C SER A 110 -20.39 -10.64 1.48
N LYS A 111 -19.96 -9.43 1.85
CA LYS A 111 -18.75 -9.18 2.66
C LYS A 111 -17.48 -9.78 2.04
N LYS A 112 -17.47 -9.93 0.72
CA LYS A 112 -16.34 -10.44 -0.06
C LYS A 112 -16.15 -9.59 -1.31
N ALA A 113 -14.91 -9.26 -1.62
CA ALA A 113 -14.56 -8.52 -2.83
C ALA A 113 -13.11 -8.76 -3.21
N VAL A 114 -12.76 -8.49 -4.46
CA VAL A 114 -11.40 -8.22 -4.91
C VAL A 114 -11.12 -6.73 -4.80
N CYS A 115 -9.92 -6.26 -5.19
CA CYS A 115 -9.49 -4.87 -5.09
C CYS A 115 -10.52 -3.87 -5.68
N GLU A 116 -11.11 -4.19 -6.83
CA GLU A 116 -12.12 -3.32 -7.45
C GLU A 116 -13.35 -3.12 -6.54
N GLY A 117 -13.84 -4.17 -5.88
CA GLY A 117 -15.00 -4.04 -4.97
C GLY A 117 -14.70 -3.18 -3.74
N TYR A 118 -13.49 -3.30 -3.17
CA TYR A 118 -13.02 -2.39 -2.11
C TYR A 118 -12.96 -0.94 -2.61
N ALA A 119 -12.30 -0.72 -3.75
CA ALA A 119 -12.08 0.62 -4.29
C ALA A 119 -13.38 1.30 -4.75
N GLN A 120 -14.30 0.57 -5.40
CA GLN A 120 -15.61 1.08 -5.78
C GLN A 120 -16.48 1.42 -4.56
N THR A 121 -16.42 0.58 -3.51
CA THR A 121 -17.19 0.85 -2.28
C THR A 121 -16.63 2.05 -1.53
N PHE A 122 -15.31 2.15 -1.41
CA PHE A 122 -14.67 3.32 -0.79
C PHE A 122 -15.03 4.60 -1.55
N LYS A 123 -14.93 4.58 -2.89
CA LYS A 123 -15.30 5.72 -3.74
C LYS A 123 -16.76 6.13 -3.53
N LYS A 124 -17.69 5.16 -3.68
CA LYS A 124 -19.15 5.45 -3.60
C LYS A 124 -19.53 6.03 -2.24
N VAL A 125 -19.07 5.44 -1.14
CA VAL A 125 -19.41 5.92 0.21
C VAL A 125 -18.75 7.27 0.50
N SER A 126 -17.50 7.50 0.06
CA SER A 126 -16.84 8.81 0.17
C SER A 126 -17.63 9.91 -0.55
N GLU A 127 -18.08 9.65 -1.78
CA GLU A 127 -18.89 10.60 -2.56
C GLU A 127 -20.25 10.90 -1.90
N LEU A 128 -20.90 9.89 -1.31
CA LEU A 128 -22.14 10.08 -0.54
C LEU A 128 -21.92 10.93 0.72
N MET A 129 -20.72 10.93 1.29
CA MET A 129 -20.33 11.80 2.41
C MET A 129 -19.83 13.18 1.98
N GLY A 130 -19.89 13.50 0.67
CA GLY A 130 -19.44 14.79 0.11
C GLY A 130 -17.95 14.90 -0.15
N MET A 131 -17.18 13.83 -0.02
CA MET A 131 -15.73 13.81 -0.28
C MET A 131 -15.46 13.35 -1.72
N PRO A 132 -14.86 14.18 -2.59
CA PRO A 132 -14.43 13.73 -3.91
C PRO A 132 -13.45 12.57 -3.80
N CYS A 133 -13.71 11.51 -4.54
CA CYS A 133 -12.88 10.31 -4.52
C CYS A 133 -12.68 9.74 -5.93
N LYS A 134 -11.46 9.32 -6.22
CA LYS A 134 -11.09 8.65 -7.47
C LYS A 134 -10.77 7.19 -7.20
N LEU A 135 -11.18 6.33 -8.12
CA LEU A 135 -10.64 4.99 -8.24
C LEU A 135 -9.43 5.08 -9.16
N ILE A 136 -8.32 4.51 -8.75
CA ILE A 136 -7.05 4.50 -9.47
C ILE A 136 -6.76 3.06 -9.85
N GLY A 137 -6.61 2.82 -11.15
CA GLY A 137 -6.10 1.57 -11.69
C GLY A 137 -4.58 1.62 -11.83
N GLY A 138 -3.95 0.46 -11.72
CA GLY A 138 -2.51 0.39 -11.90
C GLY A 138 -1.90 -0.97 -11.55
N PHE A 139 -0.67 -0.89 -11.09
CA PHE A 139 0.19 -2.04 -10.86
C PHE A 139 0.61 -2.10 -9.39
N SER A 140 0.52 -3.29 -8.81
CA SER A 140 1.08 -3.58 -7.50
C SER A 140 1.98 -4.82 -7.57
N LYS A 141 2.87 -4.96 -6.60
CA LYS A 141 3.69 -6.14 -6.40
C LYS A 141 3.83 -6.44 -4.92
N GLY A 142 3.63 -7.67 -4.54
CA GLY A 142 3.65 -8.11 -3.14
C GLY A 142 4.29 -9.49 -2.93
N ASP A 143 4.72 -10.14 -4.02
CA ASP A 143 5.37 -11.45 -3.96
C ASP A 143 6.68 -11.44 -4.73
N VAL A 144 7.64 -12.28 -4.31
CA VAL A 144 8.96 -12.39 -4.96
C VAL A 144 8.84 -12.81 -6.43
N SER A 145 7.79 -13.54 -6.79
CA SER A 145 7.52 -13.90 -8.19
C SER A 145 7.18 -12.69 -9.08
N ASP A 146 6.77 -11.56 -8.49
CA ASP A 146 6.51 -10.34 -9.23
C ASP A 146 7.81 -9.67 -9.72
N ILE A 147 8.95 -9.95 -9.05
CA ILE A 147 10.23 -9.34 -9.39
C ILE A 147 10.66 -9.75 -10.80
N GLY A 148 10.79 -8.75 -11.67
CA GLY A 148 11.13 -8.93 -13.08
C GLY A 148 9.96 -9.40 -13.96
N ASN A 149 8.80 -9.74 -13.37
CA ASN A 149 7.63 -10.22 -14.10
C ASN A 149 6.62 -9.09 -14.32
N ILE A 150 6.69 -8.44 -15.46
CA ILE A 150 5.90 -7.24 -15.78
C ILE A 150 4.53 -7.65 -16.36
N PRO A 151 3.42 -7.45 -15.64
CA PRO A 151 2.08 -7.81 -16.16
C PRO A 151 1.70 -6.92 -17.34
N LYS A 152 0.97 -7.49 -18.31
CA LYS A 152 0.51 -6.76 -19.49
C LYS A 152 -0.61 -5.76 -19.17
N GLN A 153 -1.48 -6.13 -18.23
CA GLN A 153 -2.65 -5.34 -17.81
C GLN A 153 -2.49 -4.90 -16.34
N GLU A 154 -3.27 -3.90 -15.96
CA GLU A 154 -3.42 -3.50 -14.56
C GLU A 154 -3.81 -4.71 -13.71
N ASN A 155 -3.19 -4.84 -12.54
CA ASN A 155 -3.44 -5.95 -11.62
C ASN A 155 -4.01 -5.50 -10.27
N HIS A 156 -4.20 -4.18 -10.08
CA HIS A 156 -4.68 -3.64 -8.81
C HIS A 156 -5.46 -2.34 -8.97
N ALA A 157 -6.33 -2.05 -7.99
CA ALA A 157 -7.09 -0.83 -7.89
C ALA A 157 -7.16 -0.33 -6.45
N TRP A 158 -7.01 0.98 -6.27
CA TRP A 158 -7.07 1.68 -4.99
C TRP A 158 -7.75 3.05 -5.14
N ASN A 159 -7.63 3.93 -4.15
CA ASN A 159 -8.29 5.22 -4.16
C ASN A 159 -7.36 6.40 -3.91
N ALA A 160 -7.74 7.56 -4.43
CA ALA A 160 -7.37 8.85 -3.89
C ALA A 160 -8.64 9.58 -3.41
N VAL A 161 -8.65 10.07 -2.18
CA VAL A 161 -9.73 10.88 -1.61
C VAL A 161 -9.25 12.30 -1.38
N LYS A 162 -10.10 13.29 -1.67
CA LYS A 162 -9.76 14.71 -1.55
C LYS A 162 -10.33 15.28 -0.26
N ILE A 163 -9.46 15.78 0.61
CA ILE A 163 -9.81 16.41 1.88
C ILE A 163 -9.08 17.75 1.96
N ASN A 164 -9.80 18.83 2.26
CA ASN A 164 -9.22 20.18 2.35
C ASN A 164 -8.38 20.54 1.11
N ASN A 165 -8.90 20.28 -0.08
CA ASN A 165 -8.25 20.50 -1.38
C ASN A 165 -6.96 19.69 -1.64
N LYS A 166 -6.60 18.73 -0.79
CA LYS A 166 -5.44 17.85 -0.97
C LYS A 166 -5.90 16.40 -1.21
N TRP A 167 -5.26 15.71 -2.14
CA TRP A 167 -5.48 14.30 -2.40
C TRP A 167 -4.63 13.41 -1.48
N TYR A 168 -5.24 12.33 -0.98
CA TYR A 168 -4.61 11.34 -0.11
C TYR A 168 -4.84 9.94 -0.66
N LEU A 169 -3.77 9.14 -0.72
CA LEU A 169 -3.82 7.76 -1.19
C LEU A 169 -4.37 6.83 -0.11
N VAL A 170 -5.26 5.92 -0.51
CA VAL A 170 -5.88 4.92 0.36
C VAL A 170 -5.99 3.60 -0.39
N ASP A 171 -5.50 2.52 0.22
CA ASP A 171 -5.79 1.17 -0.24
C ASP A 171 -6.44 0.32 0.86
N ALA A 172 -7.76 0.24 0.82
CA ALA A 172 -8.51 -0.56 1.79
C ALA A 172 -8.34 -2.08 1.58
N THR A 173 -7.90 -2.53 0.39
CA THR A 173 -7.61 -3.94 0.12
C THR A 173 -6.38 -4.41 0.88
N TRP A 174 -5.25 -3.74 0.68
CA TRP A 174 -4.01 -4.03 1.39
C TRP A 174 -4.08 -3.65 2.87
N GLY A 175 -4.98 -2.74 3.20
CA GLY A 175 -5.36 -2.40 4.56
C GLY A 175 -6.11 -3.51 5.30
N ALA A 176 -6.81 -4.40 4.58
CA ALA A 176 -7.64 -5.45 5.17
C ALA A 176 -6.85 -6.71 5.54
N GLY A 177 -5.71 -6.99 4.88
CA GLY A 177 -4.96 -8.20 5.15
C GLY A 177 -4.06 -8.63 4.01
N TYR A 178 -3.74 -9.91 3.97
CA TYR A 178 -2.86 -10.51 2.99
C TYR A 178 -3.21 -11.96 2.69
N ALA A 179 -2.79 -12.45 1.53
CA ALA A 179 -2.90 -13.86 1.17
C ALA A 179 -1.73 -14.65 1.76
N ASN A 180 -2.04 -15.80 2.39
CA ASN A 180 -1.05 -16.79 2.79
C ASN A 180 -1.39 -18.12 2.08
N GLY A 181 -0.76 -18.38 0.94
CA GLY A 181 -1.16 -19.42 0.01
C GLY A 181 -2.60 -19.18 -0.48
N SER A 182 -3.45 -20.19 -0.33
CA SER A 182 -4.87 -20.10 -0.70
C SER A 182 -5.78 -19.50 0.37
N ARG A 183 -5.24 -19.00 1.48
CA ARG A 183 -6.02 -18.46 2.59
C ARG A 183 -5.86 -16.95 2.68
N TRP A 184 -6.97 -16.25 2.88
CA TRP A 184 -6.95 -14.85 3.28
C TRP A 184 -6.75 -14.73 4.78
N ILE A 185 -5.78 -13.90 5.19
CA ILE A 185 -5.54 -13.55 6.59
C ILE A 185 -6.00 -12.12 6.78
N GLN A 186 -7.11 -11.94 7.51
CA GLN A 186 -7.60 -10.62 7.90
C GLN A 186 -6.62 -10.01 8.90
N HIS A 187 -6.01 -8.90 8.55
CA HIS A 187 -5.01 -8.23 9.36
C HIS A 187 -5.00 -6.75 9.06
N PHE A 188 -5.61 -5.97 9.94
CA PHE A 188 -5.67 -4.52 9.80
C PHE A 188 -4.27 -3.91 9.65
N ASN A 189 -4.11 -3.09 8.61
CA ASN A 189 -2.87 -2.42 8.31
C ASN A 189 -3.12 -0.94 8.03
N ASP A 190 -2.85 -0.10 9.01
CA ASP A 190 -3.02 1.35 8.96
C ASP A 190 -2.05 2.07 8.01
N PHE A 191 -0.98 1.40 7.59
CA PHE A 191 -0.01 1.96 6.64
C PHE A 191 -0.65 2.42 5.33
N TYR A 192 -1.68 1.72 4.85
CA TYR A 192 -2.34 2.02 3.58
C TYR A 192 -3.46 3.08 3.70
N PHE A 193 -3.52 3.78 4.82
CA PHE A 193 -4.38 4.94 5.00
C PHE A 193 -3.56 6.22 5.01
N PHE A 194 -3.73 7.07 4.00
CA PHE A 194 -3.01 8.33 3.81
C PHE A 194 -1.49 8.16 3.76
N THR A 195 -1.08 7.07 3.13
CA THR A 195 0.34 6.74 2.98
C THR A 195 1.08 7.85 2.25
N ASP A 196 2.29 8.14 2.72
CA ASP A 196 3.22 9.02 2.03
C ASP A 196 3.45 8.53 0.59
N PRO A 197 3.31 9.39 -0.44
CA PRO A 197 3.39 8.98 -1.84
C PRO A 197 4.71 8.30 -2.22
N ASP A 198 5.85 8.74 -1.68
CA ASP A 198 7.15 8.12 -1.97
C ASP A 198 7.27 6.70 -1.40
N LYS A 199 6.61 6.44 -0.27
CA LYS A 199 6.51 5.10 0.33
C LYS A 199 5.51 4.23 -0.42
N PHE A 200 4.36 4.81 -0.80
CA PHE A 200 3.31 4.11 -1.55
C PHE A 200 3.81 3.65 -2.92
N ALA A 201 4.62 4.48 -3.60
CA ALA A 201 5.22 4.18 -4.90
C ALA A 201 6.20 2.99 -4.89
N LEU A 202 6.63 2.51 -3.72
CA LEU A 202 7.45 1.30 -3.62
C LEU A 202 6.64 0.01 -3.83
N THR A 203 5.33 0.07 -3.62
CA THR A 203 4.40 -1.07 -3.72
C THR A 203 3.30 -0.89 -4.76
N HIS A 204 3.02 0.36 -5.18
CA HIS A 204 1.95 0.72 -6.10
C HIS A 204 2.44 1.68 -7.17
N LEU A 205 2.11 1.39 -8.42
CA LEU A 205 2.42 2.26 -9.56
C LEU A 205 1.12 2.52 -10.34
N PRO A 206 0.58 3.75 -10.32
CA PRO A 206 -0.62 4.07 -11.08
C PRO A 206 -0.36 4.04 -12.59
N SER A 207 -1.36 3.66 -13.37
CA SER A 207 -1.28 3.73 -14.84
C SER A 207 -1.24 5.17 -15.33
N GLU A 208 -2.01 6.05 -14.69
CA GLU A 208 -2.01 7.48 -14.95
C GLU A 208 -1.04 8.17 -13.97
N THR A 209 0.04 8.74 -14.49
CA THR A 209 1.16 9.28 -13.70
C THR A 209 0.77 10.44 -12.77
N GLU A 210 -0.33 11.15 -13.06
CA GLU A 210 -0.87 12.21 -12.20
C GLU A 210 -1.24 11.73 -10.79
N TRP A 211 -1.56 10.43 -10.64
CA TRP A 211 -1.93 9.81 -9.37
C TRP A 211 -0.74 9.25 -8.59
N LEU A 212 0.48 9.41 -9.09
CA LEU A 212 1.68 8.96 -8.37
C LEU A 212 1.96 9.85 -7.14
N PHE A 213 1.70 11.16 -7.25
CA PHE A 213 1.96 12.19 -6.22
C PHE A 213 3.40 12.23 -5.68
N SER A 214 4.30 11.43 -6.25
CA SER A 214 5.72 11.41 -5.93
C SER A 214 6.48 12.31 -6.91
N ASN A 215 7.54 12.96 -6.43
CA ASN A 215 8.46 13.72 -7.28
C ASN A 215 9.38 12.82 -8.13
N LYS A 216 9.26 11.50 -7.99
CA LYS A 216 10.08 10.53 -8.71
C LYS A 216 9.35 10.02 -9.94
N THR A 217 10.04 10.02 -11.08
CA THR A 217 9.56 9.31 -12.26
C THR A 217 10.00 7.85 -12.16
N ILE A 218 9.04 6.93 -12.14
CA ILE A 218 9.29 5.49 -12.03
C ILE A 218 8.64 4.82 -13.24
N THR A 219 9.44 4.16 -14.09
CA THR A 219 8.91 3.33 -15.16
C THR A 219 8.38 2.00 -14.62
N LYS A 220 7.42 1.40 -15.33
CA LYS A 220 6.87 0.07 -14.96
C LYS A 220 7.97 -0.99 -14.84
N LYS A 221 8.98 -0.95 -15.72
CA LYS A 221 10.14 -1.83 -15.65
C LYS A 221 10.92 -1.63 -14.35
N GLN A 222 11.32 -0.39 -14.05
CA GLN A 222 12.02 -0.06 -12.81
C GLN A 222 11.23 -0.48 -11.57
N PHE A 223 9.91 -0.29 -11.57
CA PHE A 223 9.05 -0.70 -10.47
C PHE A 223 9.15 -2.20 -10.21
N TYR A 224 9.00 -3.05 -11.24
CA TYR A 224 9.07 -4.51 -11.09
C TYR A 224 10.50 -5.06 -10.90
N GLU A 225 11.53 -4.28 -11.20
CA GLU A 225 12.93 -4.67 -10.93
C GLU A 225 13.39 -4.42 -9.48
N THR A 226 12.62 -3.70 -8.66
CA THR A 226 12.99 -3.47 -7.24
C THR A 226 12.57 -4.63 -6.33
N PRO A 227 13.16 -4.77 -5.12
CA PRO A 227 12.76 -5.79 -4.16
C PRO A 227 11.30 -5.61 -3.70
N ILE A 228 10.76 -6.61 -3.02
CA ILE A 228 9.47 -6.50 -2.33
C ILE A 228 9.68 -5.78 -1.01
N TYR A 229 8.87 -4.76 -0.78
CA TYR A 229 8.85 -3.96 0.44
C TYR A 229 7.63 -4.35 1.27
N GLU A 230 7.87 -4.77 2.51
CA GLU A 230 6.85 -5.22 3.44
C GLU A 230 6.54 -4.16 4.51
N LYS A 231 5.42 -4.34 5.24
CA LYS A 231 4.99 -3.41 6.28
C LYS A 231 6.12 -3.01 7.24
N ALA A 232 6.90 -3.98 7.71
CA ALA A 232 7.98 -3.73 8.67
C ALA A 232 9.09 -2.81 8.13
N PHE A 233 9.29 -2.73 6.81
CA PHE A 233 10.21 -1.76 6.21
C PHE A 233 9.75 -0.33 6.50
N PHE A 234 8.48 -0.07 6.30
CA PHE A 234 7.89 1.25 6.44
C PHE A 234 7.70 1.68 7.89
N THR A 235 7.17 0.78 8.74
CA THR A 235 6.88 1.06 10.15
C THR A 235 8.14 1.23 10.99
N ASN A 236 9.26 0.63 10.58
CA ASN A 236 10.56 0.85 11.20
C ASN A 236 11.38 1.98 10.53
N ASN A 237 10.75 2.78 9.63
CA ASN A 237 11.38 3.90 8.93
C ASN A 237 12.73 3.52 8.27
N LEU A 238 12.81 2.33 7.69
CA LEU A 238 13.99 1.89 6.98
C LEU A 238 14.08 2.57 5.61
N LYS A 239 15.31 2.77 5.12
CA LYS A 239 15.59 3.27 3.77
C LYS A 239 16.71 2.46 3.17
N LEU A 240 16.39 1.74 2.11
CA LEU A 240 17.35 0.94 1.34
C LEU A 240 18.13 1.86 0.39
N LEU A 241 19.45 1.70 0.33
CA LEU A 241 20.33 2.40 -0.58
C LEU A 241 20.93 1.45 -1.61
N SER A 242 21.24 0.21 -1.25
CA SER A 242 21.75 -0.86 -2.14
C SER A 242 21.55 -2.24 -1.50
N PRO A 243 21.29 -3.30 -2.29
CA PRO A 243 20.98 -3.27 -3.72
C PRO A 243 19.52 -2.84 -3.96
N LEU A 244 19.28 -2.04 -5.01
CA LEU A 244 17.94 -1.62 -5.41
C LEU A 244 17.28 -2.61 -6.39
N GLN A 245 18.03 -3.50 -6.99
CA GLN A 245 17.53 -4.60 -7.81
C GLN A 245 16.97 -5.69 -6.90
N GLY A 246 15.75 -6.11 -7.18
CA GLY A 246 15.06 -7.18 -6.44
C GLY A 246 15.57 -8.58 -6.82
N GLU A 247 16.07 -8.77 -8.04
CA GLU A 247 16.74 -10.00 -8.45
C GLU A 247 18.26 -9.83 -8.31
N LEU A 248 18.87 -10.69 -7.49
CA LEU A 248 20.30 -10.71 -7.24
C LEU A 248 20.93 -11.92 -7.95
N VAL A 249 21.66 -11.67 -9.02
CA VAL A 249 22.38 -12.72 -9.77
C VAL A 249 23.76 -12.89 -9.14
N ILE A 250 24.00 -13.99 -8.46
CA ILE A 250 25.20 -14.23 -7.66
C ILE A 250 25.83 -15.59 -7.95
N LYS A 251 27.14 -15.71 -7.71
CA LYS A 251 27.84 -17.00 -7.76
C LYS A 251 27.67 -17.77 -6.44
N PRO A 252 27.76 -19.12 -6.45
CA PRO A 252 27.84 -19.90 -5.23
C PRO A 252 28.97 -19.40 -4.30
N ASN A 253 28.76 -19.49 -2.99
CA ASN A 253 29.68 -19.04 -1.95
C ASN A 253 30.08 -17.56 -2.01
N ASN A 254 29.22 -16.73 -2.59
CA ASN A 254 29.43 -15.29 -2.64
C ASN A 254 28.80 -14.58 -1.42
N VAL A 255 29.09 -13.31 -1.29
CA VAL A 255 28.58 -12.44 -0.24
C VAL A 255 27.71 -11.35 -0.88
N ILE A 256 26.53 -11.12 -0.33
CA ILE A 256 25.62 -10.04 -0.75
C ILE A 256 25.83 -8.86 0.18
N GLU A 257 26.19 -7.72 -0.38
CA GLU A 257 26.46 -6.50 0.38
C GLU A 257 25.23 -5.58 0.37
N PHE A 258 24.90 -5.06 1.53
CA PHE A 258 23.77 -4.15 1.72
C PHE A 258 24.24 -2.83 2.30
N VAL A 259 23.60 -1.76 1.82
CA VAL A 259 23.72 -0.42 2.37
C VAL A 259 22.32 0.12 2.65
N MET A 260 22.09 0.52 3.87
CA MET A 260 20.88 1.24 4.28
C MET A 260 21.26 2.62 4.80
N ALA A 261 20.33 3.57 4.78
CA ALA A 261 20.46 4.76 5.60
C ALA A 261 20.53 4.35 7.09
N LYS A 262 20.86 5.31 7.98
CA LYS A 262 20.96 5.05 9.42
C LYS A 262 19.73 4.28 9.92
N ILE A 263 19.97 3.09 10.45
CA ILE A 263 18.93 2.24 11.02
C ILE A 263 18.62 2.74 12.44
N PRO A 264 17.33 2.90 12.82
CA PRO A 264 16.96 3.29 14.17
C PRO A 264 17.50 2.31 15.23
N ASN A 265 17.95 2.81 16.38
CA ASN A 265 18.63 2.00 17.42
C ASN A 265 17.74 0.88 17.99
N ASN A 266 16.43 1.02 17.96
CA ASN A 266 15.46 0.03 18.41
C ASN A 266 15.14 -1.03 17.37
N VAL A 267 15.73 -0.98 16.18
CA VAL A 267 15.49 -1.94 15.09
C VAL A 267 16.58 -2.98 15.05
N LYS A 268 16.19 -4.24 15.18
CA LYS A 268 17.07 -5.41 15.04
C LYS A 268 16.82 -6.06 13.69
N LEU A 269 17.86 -6.23 12.89
CA LEU A 269 17.76 -6.89 11.59
C LEU A 269 18.17 -8.35 11.67
N TYR A 270 17.44 -9.18 10.90
CA TYR A 270 17.75 -10.60 10.70
C TYR A 270 17.60 -10.95 9.23
N TYR A 271 18.12 -12.10 8.83
CA TYR A 271 17.91 -12.65 7.49
C TYR A 271 17.70 -14.16 7.52
N ALA A 272 17.00 -14.66 6.52
CA ALA A 272 16.89 -16.09 6.22
C ALA A 272 16.77 -16.29 4.70
N PHE A 273 17.19 -17.44 4.22
CA PHE A 273 16.81 -17.90 2.89
C PHE A 273 15.55 -18.76 2.99
N LYS A 274 14.70 -18.73 1.97
CA LYS A 274 13.46 -19.52 1.92
C LYS A 274 13.73 -20.98 2.23
N GLY A 275 12.95 -21.56 3.13
CA GLY A 275 13.12 -22.93 3.62
C GLY A 275 14.08 -23.07 4.81
N ASN A 276 14.78 -22.03 5.25
CA ASN A 276 15.55 -22.08 6.46
C ASN A 276 14.62 -22.11 7.69
N LYS A 277 14.92 -22.99 8.64
CA LYS A 277 14.14 -23.10 9.90
C LYS A 277 14.30 -21.86 10.80
N TYR A 278 15.46 -21.22 10.78
CA TYR A 278 15.80 -20.09 11.64
C TYR A 278 16.38 -18.94 10.83
N SER A 279 16.07 -17.71 11.26
CA SER A 279 16.74 -16.51 10.81
C SER A 279 18.08 -16.30 11.56
N LYS A 280 19.00 -15.58 10.93
CA LYS A 280 20.29 -15.18 11.51
C LYS A 280 20.28 -13.69 11.76
N ARG A 281 20.81 -13.26 12.92
CA ARG A 281 20.94 -11.86 13.26
C ARG A 281 21.97 -11.18 12.35
N LEU A 282 21.63 -9.98 11.88
CA LEU A 282 22.55 -9.07 11.21
C LEU A 282 23.13 -8.10 12.24
N LEU A 283 24.42 -7.81 12.10
CA LEU A 283 25.14 -6.81 12.92
C LEU A 283 25.69 -5.75 11.96
N PRO A 284 24.87 -4.74 11.59
CA PRO A 284 25.32 -3.69 10.71
C PRO A 284 26.45 -2.87 11.32
N SER A 285 27.47 -2.53 10.53
CA SER A 285 28.46 -1.50 10.86
C SER A 285 27.93 -0.15 10.37
N CYS A 286 27.67 0.76 11.28
CA CYS A 286 27.05 2.04 10.98
C CYS A 286 28.00 3.20 11.22
N ASN A 287 28.01 4.19 10.33
CA ASN A 287 28.48 5.54 10.59
C ASN A 287 27.28 6.46 10.89
N ASN A 288 27.49 7.79 10.88
CA ASN A 288 26.42 8.74 11.20
C ASN A 288 25.23 8.71 10.24
N GLU A 289 25.42 8.29 8.98
CA GLU A 289 24.42 8.37 7.92
C GLU A 289 23.99 7.02 7.35
N LYS A 290 24.91 6.04 7.33
CA LYS A 290 24.72 4.77 6.61
C LYS A 290 25.09 3.58 7.48
N CYS A 291 24.39 2.48 7.24
CA CYS A 291 24.67 1.18 7.83
C CYS A 291 24.99 0.17 6.72
N TYR A 292 26.05 -0.62 6.94
CA TYR A 292 26.57 -1.61 6.01
C TYR A 292 26.47 -2.98 6.65
N PHE A 293 26.03 -3.98 5.90
CA PHE A 293 26.05 -5.37 6.34
C PHE A 293 26.21 -6.34 5.17
N LYS A 294 26.66 -7.54 5.47
CA LYS A 294 26.97 -8.58 4.50
C LYS A 294 26.21 -9.85 4.84
N ILE A 295 25.64 -10.48 3.82
CA ILE A 295 24.93 -11.74 3.94
C ILE A 295 25.68 -12.81 3.12
N PRO A 296 26.31 -13.82 3.77
CA PRO A 296 26.96 -14.90 3.06
C PRO A 296 25.89 -15.83 2.46
N PHE A 297 26.02 -16.12 1.18
CA PHE A 297 25.22 -17.09 0.47
C PHE A 297 26.03 -18.37 0.18
N LYS A 298 25.60 -19.50 0.74
CA LYS A 298 26.23 -20.81 0.58
C LYS A 298 25.35 -21.80 -0.20
N GLY A 299 24.26 -21.31 -0.80
CA GLY A 299 23.32 -22.15 -1.54
C GLY A 299 23.86 -22.58 -2.91
N SER A 300 23.34 -23.70 -3.41
CA SER A 300 23.64 -24.28 -4.72
C SER A 300 22.48 -24.22 -5.71
N LYS A 301 21.39 -23.54 -5.36
CA LYS A 301 20.19 -23.37 -6.20
C LYS A 301 19.54 -21.99 -5.99
N ASN A 302 18.73 -21.59 -6.95
CA ASN A 302 17.91 -20.39 -6.85
C ASN A 302 17.03 -20.45 -5.59
N THR A 303 16.84 -19.31 -4.93
CA THR A 303 16.08 -19.20 -3.70
C THR A 303 15.56 -17.76 -3.51
N GLU A 304 14.96 -17.48 -2.37
CA GLU A 304 14.56 -16.15 -1.95
C GLU A 304 15.34 -15.77 -0.69
N LEU A 305 15.73 -14.49 -0.60
CA LEU A 305 16.32 -13.91 0.59
C LEU A 305 15.28 -13.02 1.28
N LEU A 306 15.01 -13.30 2.54
CA LEU A 306 14.14 -12.50 3.40
C LEU A 306 14.99 -11.73 4.40
N ILE A 307 14.74 -10.43 4.52
CA ILE A 307 15.32 -9.57 5.56
C ILE A 307 14.18 -9.17 6.50
N PHE A 308 14.41 -9.34 7.78
CA PHE A 308 13.44 -9.05 8.84
C PHE A 308 13.87 -7.82 9.63
N ALA A 309 12.90 -7.02 10.04
CA ALA A 309 13.07 -5.95 11.02
C ALA A 309 12.16 -6.26 12.22
N ASN A 310 12.76 -6.38 13.41
CA ASN A 310 12.05 -6.75 14.63
C ASN A 310 11.16 -8.00 14.44
N GLU A 311 11.75 -9.07 13.83
CA GLU A 311 11.11 -10.38 13.60
C GLU A 311 9.99 -10.39 12.53
N GLN A 312 9.66 -9.26 11.92
CA GLN A 312 8.70 -9.17 10.82
C GLN A 312 9.42 -9.00 9.49
N THR A 313 8.92 -9.65 8.43
CA THR A 313 9.47 -9.51 7.07
C THR A 313 9.44 -8.04 6.65
N SER A 314 10.59 -7.56 6.17
CA SER A 314 10.82 -6.17 5.80
C SER A 314 11.13 -6.03 4.30
N LEU A 315 12.03 -6.87 3.78
CA LEU A 315 12.41 -6.90 2.38
C LEU A 315 12.52 -8.33 1.89
N GLN A 316 12.19 -8.55 0.62
CA GLN A 316 12.38 -9.84 -0.02
C GLN A 316 13.05 -9.68 -1.38
N TYR A 317 13.95 -10.60 -1.69
CA TYR A 317 14.75 -10.63 -2.91
C TYR A 317 14.69 -12.00 -3.57
N LYS A 318 14.70 -12.00 -4.89
CA LYS A 318 14.91 -13.20 -5.68
C LYS A 318 16.41 -13.43 -5.85
N ILE A 319 16.91 -14.64 -5.55
CA ILE A 319 18.30 -15.03 -5.73
C ILE A 319 18.39 -15.99 -6.92
N THR A 320 19.15 -15.59 -7.92
CA THR A 320 19.43 -16.39 -9.11
C THR A 320 20.93 -16.70 -9.18
N LEU A 321 21.26 -17.99 -9.31
CA LEU A 321 22.65 -18.38 -9.45
C LEU A 321 23.16 -18.09 -10.87
N LYS A 322 24.33 -17.48 -10.92
CA LYS A 322 25.09 -17.34 -12.16
C LYS A 322 25.88 -18.64 -12.39
N ASN A 323 25.54 -19.32 -13.48
CA ASN A 323 26.31 -20.46 -13.98
C ASN A 323 27.76 -20.05 -14.34
#